data_cbacba11e99fd53e06d9cad27702eda6
#
_entry.id   cbacba11e99fd53e06d9cad27702eda6
#
_cell.length_a   1.000
_cell.length_b   1.000
_cell.length_c   1.000
_cell.angle_alpha   90.00
_cell.angle_beta   90.00
_cell.angle_gamma   90.00
#
_symmetry.space_group_name_H-M   'P 1'
#
loop_
_entity.id
_entity.type
_entity.pdbx_description
1 polymer ?
#
loop_
_entity_poly.entity_id
_entity_poly.type
_entity_poly.pdbx_seq_one_letter_code
_entity_poly.pdbx_strand_id
1 'polypeptide(L)'
;MKFTLKMLPLFDLSLQINGFPLQTAKTELQKIVAFSEKEHQVFLENKKKEIVNFHLQNNSFYRELVGSTSFENWNNLPVLNKKNLQKPLASRLSDGFSPKTVYVNKTSGSSG
;
A
#
# COMPACT_ATOMS: atom_id res chain seq x y z
N MET A 1 5.82 23.15 -15.38
CA MET A 1 4.48 23.65 -15.08
C MET A 1 4.33 23.77 -13.59
N LYS A 2 4.28 24.95 -13.07
CA LYS A 2 4.04 25.16 -11.64
C LYS A 2 2.57 24.94 -11.37
N PHE A 3 2.20 23.73 -10.98
CA PHE A 3 0.93 23.53 -10.32
C PHE A 3 1.00 24.28 -8.99
N THR A 4 0.42 25.43 -8.96
CA THR A 4 0.30 26.17 -7.72
C THR A 4 -0.73 25.45 -6.87
N LEU A 5 -0.26 24.69 -5.92
CA LEU A 5 -1.03 24.11 -4.82
C LEU A 5 -1.84 25.17 -4.04
N LYS A 6 -1.74 26.43 -4.43
CA LYS A 6 -2.52 27.53 -3.91
C LYS A 6 -4.03 27.43 -4.20
N MET A 7 -4.43 26.54 -5.11
CA MET A 7 -5.84 26.41 -5.49
C MET A 7 -6.67 25.47 -4.60
N LEU A 8 -6.03 24.71 -3.67
CA LEU A 8 -6.75 23.77 -2.83
C LEU A 8 -6.35 23.80 -1.35
N PRO A 9 -6.15 24.98 -0.71
CA PRO A 9 -5.76 25.01 0.71
C PRO A 9 -6.83 24.43 1.63
N LEU A 10 -8.10 24.53 1.26
CA LEU A 10 -9.21 23.96 2.04
C LEU A 10 -9.24 22.43 1.98
N PHE A 11 -8.94 21.85 0.82
CA PHE A 11 -8.85 20.40 0.66
C PHE A 11 -7.69 19.83 1.46
N ASP A 12 -6.51 20.44 1.36
CA ASP A 12 -5.33 20.07 2.12
C ASP A 12 -5.58 20.14 3.63
N LEU A 13 -6.22 21.20 4.08
CA LEU A 13 -6.59 21.38 5.48
C LEU A 13 -7.56 20.29 5.95
N SER A 14 -8.54 19.94 5.12
CA SER A 14 -9.48 18.86 5.41
C SER A 14 -8.77 17.54 5.60
N LEU A 15 -7.81 17.21 4.74
CA LEU A 15 -7.01 15.99 4.86
C LEU A 15 -6.19 15.98 6.15
N GLN A 16 -5.56 17.10 6.50
CA GLN A 16 -4.78 17.22 7.73
C GLN A 16 -5.65 17.05 8.98
N ILE A 17 -6.83 17.65 9.00
CA ILE A 17 -7.79 17.53 10.11
C ILE A 17 -8.23 16.09 10.28
N ASN A 18 -8.39 15.34 9.19
CA ASN A 18 -8.78 13.94 9.21
C ASN A 18 -7.62 12.99 9.51
N GLY A 19 -6.46 13.49 9.90
CA GLY A 19 -5.33 12.69 10.34
C GLY A 19 -4.42 12.14 9.23
N PHE A 20 -4.55 12.63 8.01
CA PHE A 20 -3.66 12.24 6.92
C PHE A 20 -2.34 13.00 7.01
N PRO A 21 -1.18 12.32 6.98
CA PRO A 21 0.13 12.96 7.07
C PRO A 21 0.55 13.59 5.74
N LEU A 22 -0.18 14.61 5.32
CA LEU A 22 -0.05 15.23 4.00
C LEU A 22 1.34 15.82 3.75
N GLN A 23 1.90 16.51 4.76
CA GLN A 23 3.21 17.14 4.62
C GLN A 23 4.33 16.12 4.44
N THR A 24 4.28 15.03 5.19
CA THR A 24 5.21 13.90 5.05
C THR A 24 5.09 13.28 3.66
N ALA A 25 3.87 13.05 3.19
CA ALA A 25 3.63 12.49 1.86
C ALA A 25 4.18 13.38 0.74
N LYS A 26 4.00 14.70 0.84
CA LYS A 26 4.54 15.66 -0.12
C LYS A 26 6.06 15.65 -0.15
N THR A 27 6.69 15.62 1.02
CA THR A 27 8.15 15.59 1.13
C THR A 27 8.72 14.31 0.55
N GLU A 28 8.11 13.17 0.84
CA GLU A 28 8.52 11.88 0.27
C GLU A 28 8.36 11.84 -1.25
N LEU A 29 7.23 12.34 -1.75
CA LEU A 29 7.01 12.41 -3.19
C LEU A 29 8.07 13.27 -3.89
N GLN A 30 8.42 14.41 -3.32
CA GLN A 30 9.47 15.28 -3.88
C GLN A 30 10.82 14.57 -3.94
N LYS A 31 11.17 13.80 -2.92
CA LYS A 31 12.40 12.98 -2.92
C LYS A 31 12.38 11.93 -4.01
N ILE A 32 11.27 11.21 -4.15
CA ILE A 32 11.14 10.14 -5.15
C ILE A 32 11.23 10.70 -6.56
N VAL A 33 10.58 11.81 -6.83
CA VAL A 33 10.61 12.49 -8.14
C VAL A 33 12.01 12.97 -8.48
N ALA A 34 12.83 13.33 -7.48
CA ALA A 34 14.18 13.79 -7.67
C ALA A 34 15.23 12.67 -7.84
N PHE A 35 14.84 11.42 -7.64
CA PHE A 35 15.77 10.29 -7.79
C PHE A 35 16.27 10.15 -9.22
N SER A 36 17.55 9.78 -9.35
CA SER A 36 18.07 9.26 -10.62
C SER A 36 17.42 7.90 -10.92
N GLU A 37 17.54 7.42 -12.14
CA GLU A 37 17.01 6.11 -12.53
C GLU A 37 17.55 4.99 -11.62
N LYS A 38 18.84 5.01 -11.35
CA LYS A 38 19.49 4.03 -10.46
C LYS A 38 18.96 4.10 -9.04
N GLU A 39 18.83 5.29 -8.48
CA GLU A 39 18.25 5.51 -7.14
C GLU A 39 16.81 5.03 -7.08
N HIS A 40 16.05 5.28 -8.14
CA HIS A 40 14.66 4.84 -8.23
C HIS A 40 14.55 3.33 -8.24
N GLN A 41 15.42 2.62 -8.97
CA GLN A 41 15.44 1.16 -8.97
C GLN A 41 15.77 0.59 -7.59
N VAL A 42 16.78 1.15 -6.90
CA VAL A 42 17.12 0.73 -5.53
C VAL A 42 15.95 0.97 -4.58
N PHE A 43 15.30 2.11 -4.70
CA PHE A 43 14.11 2.43 -3.90
C PHE A 43 12.99 1.40 -4.11
N LEU A 44 12.68 1.06 -5.37
CA LEU A 44 11.64 0.07 -5.70
C LEU A 44 11.96 -1.32 -5.15
N GLU A 45 13.21 -1.76 -5.31
CA GLU A 45 13.62 -3.07 -4.80
C GLU A 45 13.51 -3.15 -3.27
N ASN A 46 13.89 -2.07 -2.57
CA ASN A 46 13.75 -2.00 -1.13
C ASN A 46 12.27 -1.99 -0.69
N LYS A 47 11.42 -1.27 -1.40
CA LYS A 47 9.98 -1.22 -1.10
C LYS A 47 9.29 -2.54 -1.35
N LYS A 48 9.68 -3.27 -2.39
CA LYS A 48 9.18 -4.63 -2.64
C LYS A 48 9.49 -5.56 -1.46
N LYS A 49 10.74 -5.58 -1.01
CA LYS A 49 11.16 -6.40 0.13
C LYS A 49 10.43 -6.01 1.41
N GLU A 50 10.34 -4.72 1.65
CA GLU A 50 9.70 -4.16 2.84
C GLU A 50 8.23 -4.57 2.94
N ILE A 51 7.46 -4.39 1.86
CA ILE A 51 6.03 -4.71 1.87
C ILE A 51 5.76 -6.21 1.98
N VAL A 52 6.54 -7.05 1.30
CA VAL A 52 6.37 -8.49 1.38
C VAL A 52 6.72 -9.00 2.77
N ASN A 53 7.85 -8.57 3.32
CA ASN A 53 8.25 -8.96 4.67
C ASN A 53 7.24 -8.51 5.72
N PHE A 54 6.70 -7.30 5.60
CA PHE A 54 5.64 -6.83 6.47
C PHE A 54 4.44 -7.77 6.48
N HIS A 55 3.96 -8.17 5.31
CA HIS A 55 2.79 -9.05 5.20
C HIS A 55 3.08 -10.48 5.62
N LEU A 56 4.27 -10.99 5.36
CA LEU A 56 4.66 -12.32 5.84
C LEU A 56 4.71 -12.39 7.38
N GLN A 57 5.08 -11.29 8.02
CA GLN A 57 5.16 -11.23 9.48
C GLN A 57 3.81 -10.90 10.14
N ASN A 58 2.97 -10.11 9.51
CA ASN A 58 1.79 -9.50 10.14
C ASN A 58 0.46 -9.91 9.51
N ASN A 59 0.46 -10.75 8.48
CA ASN A 59 -0.77 -11.12 7.77
C ASN A 59 -0.83 -12.62 7.54
N SER A 60 -1.64 -13.31 8.32
CA SER A 60 -1.78 -14.77 8.23
C SER A 60 -2.36 -15.22 6.90
N PHE A 61 -3.29 -14.48 6.33
CA PHE A 61 -3.86 -14.77 5.01
C PHE A 61 -2.77 -14.79 3.93
N TYR A 62 -1.90 -13.78 3.91
CA TYR A 62 -0.83 -13.71 2.95
C TYR A 62 0.23 -14.78 3.18
N ARG A 63 0.57 -15.04 4.43
CA ARG A 63 1.53 -16.09 4.81
C ARG A 63 1.06 -17.48 4.37
N GLU A 64 -0.21 -17.79 4.53
CA GLU A 64 -0.79 -19.05 4.04
C GLU A 64 -0.73 -19.14 2.52
N LEU A 65 -1.02 -18.04 1.84
CA LEU A 65 -0.98 -17.98 0.38
C LEU A 65 0.43 -18.22 -0.16
N VAL A 66 1.44 -17.62 0.45
CA VAL A 66 2.85 -17.80 0.09
C VAL A 66 3.37 -19.18 0.50
N GLY A 67 2.87 -19.72 1.62
CA GLY A 67 3.31 -21.00 2.18
C GLY A 67 4.65 -20.93 2.92
N SER A 68 5.13 -19.73 3.24
CA SER A 68 6.39 -19.52 3.93
C SER A 68 6.36 -18.21 4.71
N THR A 69 7.25 -18.09 5.70
CA THR A 69 7.46 -16.84 6.46
C THR A 69 8.55 -15.95 5.86
N SER A 70 9.20 -16.41 4.79
CA SER A 70 10.25 -15.67 4.09
C SER A 70 10.14 -15.88 2.59
N PHE A 71 10.76 -15.00 1.83
CA PHE A 71 10.88 -15.16 0.38
C PHE A 71 12.29 -14.72 -0.08
N GLU A 72 12.74 -15.31 -1.16
CA GLU A 72 14.04 -14.98 -1.75
C GLU A 72 13.89 -14.25 -3.08
N ASN A 73 12.88 -14.63 -3.86
CA ASN A 73 12.68 -14.10 -5.20
C ASN A 73 11.25 -13.59 -5.38
N TRP A 74 11.14 -12.32 -5.76
CA TRP A 74 9.86 -11.67 -6.05
C TRP A 74 9.03 -12.46 -7.07
N ASN A 75 9.67 -13.02 -8.09
CA ASN A 75 8.98 -13.73 -9.16
C ASN A 75 8.37 -15.06 -8.70
N ASN A 76 8.76 -15.57 -7.55
CA ASN A 76 8.23 -16.81 -6.99
C ASN A 76 7.03 -16.56 -6.06
N LEU A 77 6.69 -15.30 -5.82
CA LEU A 77 5.51 -14.96 -5.02
C LEU A 77 4.22 -15.30 -5.80
N PRO A 78 3.19 -15.79 -5.11
CA PRO A 78 1.92 -16.10 -5.77
C PRO A 78 1.24 -14.83 -6.27
N VAL A 79 0.56 -14.93 -7.40
CA VAL A 79 -0.30 -13.87 -7.90
C VAL A 79 -1.66 -13.96 -7.21
N LEU A 80 -2.07 -12.87 -6.58
CA LEU A 80 -3.41 -12.77 -6.00
C LEU A 80 -4.46 -12.74 -7.11
N ASN A 81 -5.44 -13.62 -7.02
CA ASN A 81 -6.54 -13.65 -7.95
C ASN A 81 -7.85 -13.25 -7.26
N LYS A 82 -8.90 -13.13 -8.04
CA LYS A 82 -10.20 -12.70 -7.54
C LYS A 82 -10.76 -13.61 -6.44
N LYS A 83 -10.57 -14.92 -6.55
CA LYS A 83 -11.02 -15.87 -5.52
C LYS A 83 -10.34 -15.61 -4.18
N ASN A 84 -9.05 -15.28 -4.20
CA ASN A 84 -8.33 -14.94 -2.98
C ASN A 84 -8.96 -13.71 -2.30
N LEU A 85 -9.35 -12.71 -3.09
CA LEU A 85 -9.91 -11.46 -2.60
C LEU A 85 -11.38 -11.56 -2.19
N GLN A 86 -12.06 -12.64 -2.54
CA GLN A 86 -13.46 -12.87 -2.15
C GLN A 86 -13.64 -13.42 -0.73
N LYS A 87 -12.57 -13.81 -0.06
CA LYS A 87 -12.63 -14.21 1.35
C LYS A 87 -13.09 -13.03 2.22
N PRO A 88 -13.71 -13.30 3.38
CA PRO A 88 -14.17 -12.24 4.27
C PRO A 88 -13.06 -11.23 4.59
N LEU A 89 -13.40 -9.95 4.64
CA LEU A 89 -12.46 -8.87 4.90
C LEU A 89 -11.64 -9.11 6.18
N ALA A 90 -12.31 -9.49 7.25
CA ALA A 90 -11.66 -9.72 8.53
C ALA A 90 -10.53 -10.76 8.46
N SER A 91 -10.66 -11.77 7.59
CA SER A 91 -9.65 -12.81 7.42
C SER A 91 -8.47 -12.40 6.55
N ARG A 92 -8.58 -11.28 5.85
CA ARG A 92 -7.54 -10.77 4.93
C ARG A 92 -6.73 -9.63 5.51
N LEU A 93 -7.16 -9.05 6.62
CA LEU A 93 -6.49 -7.91 7.23
C LEU A 93 -5.23 -8.32 7.98
N SER A 94 -4.25 -7.44 7.97
CA SER A 94 -3.04 -7.59 8.78
C SER A 94 -3.33 -7.42 10.28
N ASP A 95 -2.44 -7.96 11.11
CA ASP A 95 -2.53 -7.81 12.56
C ASP A 95 -2.65 -6.34 12.96
N GLY A 96 -3.49 -6.05 13.93
CA GLY A 96 -3.75 -4.68 14.39
C GLY A 96 -4.83 -3.95 13.60
N PHE A 97 -5.35 -4.52 12.52
CA PHE A 97 -6.43 -3.93 11.73
C PHE A 97 -7.72 -4.75 11.86
N SER A 98 -8.84 -4.06 11.83
CA SER A 98 -10.17 -4.69 11.85
C SER A 98 -11.06 -4.03 10.80
N PRO A 99 -12.20 -4.65 10.43
CA PRO A 99 -13.13 -4.00 9.49
C PRO A 99 -13.64 -2.64 9.96
N LYS A 100 -13.57 -2.37 11.26
CA LYS A 100 -13.97 -1.07 11.85
C LYS A 100 -12.91 0.02 11.69
N THR A 101 -11.63 -0.37 11.53
CA THR A 101 -10.50 0.57 11.49
C THR A 101 -9.99 0.83 10.08
N VAL A 102 -10.55 0.18 9.07
CA VAL A 102 -10.13 0.34 7.68
C VAL A 102 -11.27 0.92 6.85
N TYR A 103 -10.90 1.70 5.86
CA TYR A 103 -11.84 2.18 4.85
C TYR A 103 -12.07 1.10 3.80
N VAL A 104 -13.34 0.81 3.51
CA VAL A 104 -13.71 -0.19 2.50
C VAL A 104 -14.40 0.50 1.35
N ASN A 105 -13.85 0.31 0.15
CA ASN A 105 -14.46 0.78 -1.09
C ASN A 105 -14.70 -0.42 -2.00
N LYS A 106 -15.90 -0.48 -2.57
CA LYS A 106 -16.25 -1.51 -3.55
C LYS A 106 -16.27 -0.90 -4.94
N THR A 107 -15.60 -1.57 -5.86
CA THR A 107 -15.68 -1.18 -7.26
C THR A 107 -16.94 -1.76 -7.89
N SER A 108 -17.54 -1.04 -8.81
CA SER A 108 -18.71 -1.49 -9.58
C SER A 108 -18.30 -2.39 -10.76
N GLY A 109 -17.29 -3.22 -10.58
CA GLY A 109 -16.79 -4.11 -11.60
C GLY A 109 -17.82 -5.17 -12.02
N SER A 110 -17.84 -5.50 -13.31
CA SER A 110 -18.77 -6.44 -13.91
C SER A 110 -18.68 -7.88 -13.39
N SER A 111 -17.68 -8.19 -12.61
CA SER A 111 -17.45 -9.54 -12.10
C SER A 111 -17.45 -9.62 -10.57
N GLY A 112 -18.18 -8.69 -10.00
CA GLY A 112 -18.65 -8.55 -8.62
C GLY A 112 -17.94 -9.20 -7.51
#